data_4a72c7bf1dd925cce061a2c3c186b5a5
#
_entry.id   4a72c7bf1dd925cce061a2c3c186b5a5
#
_cell.length_a   1.000
_cell.length_b   1.000
_cell.length_c   1.000
_cell.angle_alpha   90.00
_cell.angle_beta   90.00
_cell.angle_gamma   90.00
#
_symmetry.space_group_name_H-M   'P 1'
#
loop_
_entity.id
_entity.type
_entity.pdbx_description
1 polymer ?
#
loop_
_entity_poly.entity_id
_entity_poly.type
_entity_poly.pdbx_seq_one_letter_code
_entity_poly.pdbx_strand_id
1 'polypeptide(L)'
;MSFNKKSNDAEDILSEFDSRTKPEPTPEPEPTPEPEPTPEPEPTPEPSNPSDDSSVNSNSTEERNVIFIGTKPIMSYVSATLTQLSTRPSITIKARGKRITQAVDVSQMIVKRMDTVGYVISDVRISSDSLTSQDGKQRNVSNMEIDITKE
;
A
#
# COMPACT_ATOMS: atom_id res chain seq x y z
N MET A 1 46.57 35.49 -39.84
CA MET A 1 46.00 35.20 -38.53
C MET A 1 44.58 34.68 -38.75
N SER A 2 44.44 33.42 -38.85
CA SER A 2 43.17 32.76 -39.20
C SER A 2 42.45 32.35 -37.93
N PHE A 3 41.38 33.01 -37.58
CA PHE A 3 40.43 32.53 -36.60
C PHE A 3 39.12 32.20 -37.34
N ASN A 4 39.01 31.02 -37.90
CA ASN A 4 37.73 30.58 -38.41
C ASN A 4 37.70 29.02 -38.40
N LYS A 5 37.69 28.43 -37.18
CA LYS A 5 37.54 26.98 -37.03
C LYS A 5 36.58 26.62 -35.90
N LYS A 6 35.49 27.36 -35.80
CA LYS A 6 34.45 27.09 -34.76
C LYS A 6 33.04 26.96 -35.29
N SER A 7 32.81 26.90 -36.58
CA SER A 7 31.45 26.79 -37.14
C SER A 7 31.07 25.39 -37.58
N ASN A 8 32.01 24.49 -37.81
CA ASN A 8 31.70 23.18 -38.37
C ASN A 8 31.29 22.14 -37.37
N ASP A 9 31.73 22.29 -36.10
CA ASP A 9 31.40 21.31 -35.08
C ASP A 9 29.91 21.33 -34.66
N ALA A 10 29.25 22.48 -34.76
CA ALA A 10 27.83 22.61 -34.44
C ALA A 10 26.90 22.06 -35.55
N GLU A 11 27.35 22.15 -36.81
CA GLU A 11 26.58 21.61 -37.95
C GLU A 11 26.74 20.08 -38.04
N ASP A 12 27.91 19.55 -37.70
CA ASP A 12 28.14 18.10 -37.63
C ASP A 12 27.30 17.42 -36.53
N ILE A 13 27.19 18.05 -35.39
CA ILE A 13 26.36 17.54 -34.28
C ILE A 13 24.87 17.56 -34.63
N LEU A 14 24.39 18.59 -35.34
CA LEU A 14 23.02 18.70 -35.78
C LEU A 14 22.68 17.65 -36.85
N SER A 15 23.61 17.37 -37.75
CA SER A 15 23.38 16.37 -38.80
C SER A 15 23.37 14.95 -38.27
N GLU A 16 24.11 14.69 -37.19
CA GLU A 16 24.11 13.38 -36.51
C GLU A 16 22.82 13.14 -35.69
N PHE A 17 22.21 14.22 -35.17
CA PHE A 17 20.90 14.16 -34.52
C PHE A 17 19.77 13.90 -35.51
N ASP A 18 19.83 14.48 -36.69
CA ASP A 18 18.78 14.34 -37.71
C ASP A 18 18.76 12.91 -38.29
N SER A 19 19.92 12.28 -38.40
CA SER A 19 20.01 10.88 -38.84
C SER A 19 19.55 9.85 -37.83
N ARG A 20 19.48 10.22 -36.55
CA ARG A 20 18.97 9.33 -35.48
C ARG A 20 17.45 9.45 -35.24
N THR A 21 16.82 10.50 -35.74
CA THR A 21 15.38 10.75 -35.58
C THR A 21 14.54 10.27 -36.75
N LYS A 22 15.09 9.49 -37.68
CA LYS A 22 14.26 8.83 -38.67
C LYS A 22 13.44 7.75 -37.96
N PRO A 23 12.13 7.95 -37.77
CA PRO A 23 11.30 6.90 -37.16
C PRO A 23 11.32 5.69 -38.07
N GLU A 24 11.81 4.58 -37.57
CA GLU A 24 11.54 3.29 -38.21
C GLU A 24 10.01 3.15 -38.29
N PRO A 25 9.49 2.68 -39.40
CA PRO A 25 8.05 2.43 -39.48
C PRO A 25 7.66 1.50 -38.36
N THR A 26 6.90 2.00 -37.43
CA THR A 26 6.28 1.22 -36.37
C THR A 26 5.54 0.06 -37.03
N PRO A 27 5.83 -1.19 -36.72
CA PRO A 27 5.02 -2.28 -37.22
C PRO A 27 3.57 -2.02 -36.79
N GLU A 28 2.69 -2.10 -37.77
CA GLU A 28 1.24 -2.00 -37.57
C GLU A 28 0.86 -2.93 -36.41
N PRO A 29 0.11 -2.48 -35.40
CA PRO A 29 -0.27 -3.33 -34.28
C PRO A 29 -1.04 -4.51 -34.83
N GLU A 30 -0.54 -5.70 -34.57
CA GLU A 30 -1.29 -6.93 -34.83
C GLU A 30 -2.66 -6.82 -34.15
N PRO A 31 -3.73 -7.25 -34.80
CA PRO A 31 -5.05 -7.17 -34.21
C PRO A 31 -5.04 -7.88 -32.88
N THR A 32 -5.30 -7.12 -31.84
CA THR A 32 -5.48 -7.64 -30.48
C THR A 32 -6.56 -8.74 -30.56
N PRO A 33 -6.29 -9.96 -30.10
CA PRO A 33 -7.32 -10.98 -30.06
C PRO A 33 -8.46 -10.44 -29.20
N GLU A 34 -9.66 -10.54 -29.75
CA GLU A 34 -10.91 -10.22 -29.11
C GLU A 34 -10.94 -10.89 -27.73
N PRO A 35 -11.27 -10.20 -26.64
CA PRO A 35 -11.30 -10.81 -25.33
C PRO A 35 -12.30 -11.96 -25.35
N GLU A 36 -11.82 -13.14 -25.03
CA GLU A 36 -12.69 -14.29 -24.78
C GLU A 36 -13.74 -13.90 -23.73
N PRO A 37 -15.00 -14.33 -23.91
CA PRO A 37 -16.05 -14.01 -22.97
C PRO A 37 -15.62 -14.46 -21.58
N THR A 38 -15.53 -13.50 -20.67
CA THR A 38 -15.30 -13.76 -19.25
C THR A 38 -16.36 -14.73 -18.77
N PRO A 39 -16.00 -15.87 -18.20
CA PRO A 39 -16.99 -16.76 -17.61
C PRO A 39 -17.76 -15.98 -16.55
N GLU A 40 -19.07 -16.08 -16.64
CA GLU A 40 -20.03 -15.54 -15.68
C GLU A 40 -19.61 -15.97 -14.27
N PRO A 41 -19.57 -15.08 -13.30
CA PRO A 41 -19.15 -15.43 -11.94
C PRO A 41 -20.11 -16.47 -11.38
N GLU A 42 -19.58 -17.64 -11.09
CA GLU A 42 -20.31 -18.65 -10.31
C GLU A 42 -20.78 -18.01 -8.99
N PRO A 43 -21.97 -18.35 -8.51
CA PRO A 43 -22.49 -17.80 -7.27
C PRO A 43 -21.51 -18.07 -6.15
N THR A 44 -21.03 -16.99 -5.56
CA THR A 44 -20.16 -17.00 -4.38
C THR A 44 -20.86 -17.84 -3.31
N PRO A 45 -20.25 -18.90 -2.78
CA PRO A 45 -20.77 -19.55 -1.59
C PRO A 45 -20.76 -18.52 -0.45
N GLU A 46 -21.86 -18.46 0.28
CA GLU A 46 -22.00 -17.70 1.51
C GLU A 46 -20.77 -17.92 2.40
N PRO A 47 -20.30 -16.88 3.09
CA PRO A 47 -19.15 -17.00 3.97
C PRO A 47 -19.52 -17.92 5.13
N SER A 48 -19.13 -19.17 5.03
CA SER A 48 -19.02 -20.02 6.19
C SER A 48 -17.96 -19.39 7.12
N ASN A 49 -18.37 -19.07 8.31
CA ASN A 49 -17.52 -18.67 9.43
C ASN A 49 -16.25 -19.50 9.44
N PRO A 50 -15.08 -18.90 9.42
CA PRO A 50 -13.93 -19.59 9.97
C PRO A 50 -14.00 -19.44 11.48
N SER A 51 -14.37 -20.54 12.08
CA SER A 51 -14.16 -20.85 13.48
C SER A 51 -12.71 -20.57 13.86
N ASP A 52 -12.58 -19.90 15.01
CA ASP A 52 -11.59 -20.13 16.02
C ASP A 52 -10.17 -20.49 15.56
N ASP A 53 -9.28 -19.55 15.70
CA ASP A 53 -8.05 -19.84 16.39
C ASP A 53 -7.90 -18.90 17.60
N SER A 54 -8.41 -19.42 18.69
CA SER A 54 -8.30 -18.87 20.03
C SER A 54 -6.87 -19.04 20.51
N SER A 55 -6.07 -18.02 20.42
CA SER A 55 -5.05 -17.86 21.45
C SER A 55 -5.51 -16.77 22.40
N VAL A 56 -6.14 -17.28 23.43
CA VAL A 56 -6.51 -16.58 24.65
C VAL A 56 -5.27 -15.88 25.20
N ASN A 57 -5.26 -14.57 25.18
CA ASN A 57 -4.56 -13.83 26.19
C ASN A 57 -5.40 -12.63 26.63
N SER A 58 -5.76 -12.70 27.88
CA SER A 58 -6.59 -11.82 28.66
C SER A 58 -6.05 -10.39 28.71
N ASN A 59 -6.72 -9.51 27.96
CA ASN A 59 -6.92 -8.09 28.29
C ASN A 59 -8.13 -7.60 27.49
N SER A 60 -9.30 -7.91 27.97
CA SER A 60 -10.55 -7.94 27.20
C SER A 60 -11.20 -6.57 26.95
N THR A 61 -10.53 -5.47 27.21
CA THR A 61 -11.10 -4.14 26.96
C THR A 61 -10.32 -3.35 25.90
N GLU A 62 -9.03 -3.57 25.77
CA GLU A 62 -8.18 -2.86 24.81
C GLU A 62 -8.18 -3.50 23.41
N GLU A 63 -8.38 -4.80 23.31
CA GLU A 63 -8.36 -5.52 22.04
C GLU A 63 -9.53 -5.19 21.11
N ARG A 64 -10.62 -4.68 21.63
CA ARG A 64 -11.82 -4.33 20.85
C ARG A 64 -11.61 -3.09 19.96
N ASN A 65 -10.57 -2.33 20.23
CA ASN A 65 -10.26 -1.08 19.50
C ASN A 65 -9.06 -1.24 18.56
N VAL A 66 -8.61 -2.46 18.32
CA VAL A 66 -7.41 -2.74 17.55
C VAL A 66 -7.77 -3.30 16.18
N ILE A 67 -7.16 -2.73 15.14
CA ILE A 67 -7.25 -3.24 13.77
C ILE A 67 -5.87 -3.71 13.32
N PHE A 68 -5.77 -5.01 13.04
CA PHE A 68 -4.55 -5.60 12.50
C PHE A 68 -4.52 -5.51 10.97
N ILE A 69 -3.45 -4.94 10.44
CA ILE A 69 -3.23 -4.85 9.00
C ILE A 69 -2.59 -6.15 8.50
N GLY A 70 -3.31 -6.85 7.65
CA GLY A 70 -2.90 -8.10 7.02
C GLY A 70 -2.82 -8.01 5.49
N THR A 71 -3.39 -8.98 4.81
CA THR A 71 -3.31 -9.15 3.36
C THR A 71 -4.45 -8.54 2.57
N LYS A 72 -5.48 -8.04 3.23
CA LYS A 72 -6.64 -7.43 2.58
C LYS A 72 -6.28 -6.11 1.89
N PRO A 73 -7.07 -5.66 0.91
CA PRO A 73 -6.90 -4.34 0.29
C PRO A 73 -7.00 -3.20 1.30
N ILE A 74 -6.29 -2.12 1.06
CA ILE A 74 -6.26 -0.91 1.92
C ILE A 74 -7.66 -0.43 2.26
N MET A 75 -8.54 -0.35 1.27
CA MET A 75 -9.91 0.17 1.45
C MET A 75 -10.76 -0.65 2.42
N SER A 76 -10.50 -1.95 2.53
CA SER A 76 -11.17 -2.81 3.52
C SER A 76 -10.84 -2.39 4.96
N TYR A 77 -9.58 -2.06 5.21
CA TYR A 77 -9.14 -1.58 6.52
C TYR A 77 -9.65 -0.18 6.80
N VAL A 78 -9.64 0.71 5.80
CA VAL A 78 -10.19 2.07 5.93
C VAL A 78 -11.66 2.01 6.30
N SER A 79 -12.46 1.21 5.59
CA SER A 79 -13.89 1.05 5.87
C SER A 79 -14.14 0.47 7.27
N ALA A 80 -13.41 -0.57 7.65
CA ALA A 80 -13.53 -1.18 8.97
C ALA A 80 -13.19 -0.19 10.09
N THR A 81 -12.12 0.58 9.92
CA THR A 81 -11.68 1.59 10.88
C THR A 81 -12.71 2.72 11.01
N LEU A 82 -13.21 3.23 9.90
CA LEU A 82 -14.25 4.28 9.91
C LEU A 82 -15.54 3.81 10.61
N THR A 83 -15.94 2.55 10.37
CA THR A 83 -17.10 1.96 11.04
C THR A 83 -16.89 1.89 12.56
N GLN A 84 -15.71 1.51 13.01
CA GLN A 84 -15.41 1.46 14.43
C GLN A 84 -15.29 2.84 15.06
N LEU A 85 -14.72 3.83 14.36
CA LEU A 85 -14.63 5.22 14.83
C LEU A 85 -16.00 5.88 14.95
N SER A 86 -17.01 5.40 14.24
CA SER A 86 -18.39 5.89 14.42
C SER A 86 -18.97 5.54 15.80
N THR A 87 -18.49 4.50 16.42
CA THR A 87 -18.96 4.00 17.73
C THR A 87 -17.96 4.20 18.86
N ARG A 88 -16.72 4.57 18.55
CA ARG A 88 -15.61 4.63 19.50
C ARG A 88 -14.78 5.88 19.31
N PRO A 89 -14.28 6.48 20.39
CA PRO A 89 -13.50 7.72 20.33
C PRO A 89 -12.05 7.47 19.88
N SER A 90 -11.56 6.23 19.97
CA SER A 90 -10.17 5.89 19.63
C SER A 90 -10.03 4.49 19.04
N ILE A 91 -9.06 4.33 18.17
CA ILE A 91 -8.69 3.05 17.55
C ILE A 91 -7.17 2.98 17.42
N THR A 92 -6.63 1.79 17.63
CA THR A 92 -5.23 1.47 17.39
C THR A 92 -5.09 0.60 16.13
N ILE A 93 -4.29 1.03 15.18
CA ILE A 93 -3.92 0.25 14.00
C ILE A 93 -2.58 -0.42 14.28
N LYS A 94 -2.54 -1.75 14.19
CA LYS A 94 -1.31 -2.53 14.38
C LYS A 94 -0.87 -3.20 13.09
N ALA A 95 0.41 -3.11 12.79
CA ALA A 95 1.01 -3.75 11.63
C ALA A 95 2.38 -4.33 11.94
N ARG A 96 2.73 -5.36 11.18
CA ARG A 96 3.98 -6.08 11.34
C ARG A 96 4.71 -6.23 10.01
N GLY A 97 6.04 -6.02 10.03
CA GLY A 97 6.91 -6.22 8.89
C GLY A 97 6.50 -5.39 7.68
N LYS A 98 6.29 -6.04 6.55
CA LYS A 98 5.93 -5.40 5.27
C LYS A 98 4.57 -4.66 5.30
N ARG A 99 3.73 -4.92 6.28
CA ARG A 99 2.41 -4.30 6.41
C ARG A 99 2.44 -2.93 7.08
N ILE A 100 3.58 -2.53 7.63
CA ILE A 100 3.76 -1.23 8.28
C ILE A 100 3.46 -0.08 7.30
N THR A 101 3.97 -0.14 6.07
CA THR A 101 3.67 0.85 5.03
C THR A 101 2.17 0.97 4.79
N GLN A 102 1.49 -0.16 4.69
CA GLN A 102 0.03 -0.18 4.49
C GLN A 102 -0.73 0.41 5.69
N ALA A 103 -0.24 0.20 6.91
CA ALA A 103 -0.81 0.80 8.12
C ALA A 103 -0.70 2.32 8.12
N VAL A 104 0.44 2.85 7.69
CA VAL A 104 0.64 4.29 7.52
C VAL A 104 -0.33 4.86 6.48
N ASP A 105 -0.45 4.22 5.32
CA ASP A 105 -1.38 4.66 4.27
C ASP A 105 -2.84 4.65 4.77
N VAL A 106 -3.26 3.60 5.46
CA VAL A 106 -4.60 3.49 6.06
C VAL A 106 -4.83 4.61 7.05
N SER A 107 -3.89 4.86 7.96
CA SER A 107 -4.01 5.90 8.99
C SER A 107 -4.14 7.30 8.37
N GLN A 108 -3.33 7.60 7.36
CA GLN A 108 -3.40 8.89 6.65
C GLN A 108 -4.71 9.08 5.89
N MET A 109 -5.21 8.03 5.25
CA MET A 109 -6.50 8.08 4.58
C MET A 109 -7.65 8.34 5.55
N ILE A 110 -7.59 7.75 6.74
CA ILE A 110 -8.61 7.93 7.77
C ILE A 110 -8.59 9.36 8.30
N VAL A 111 -7.44 9.83 8.74
CA VAL A 111 -7.30 11.19 9.30
C VAL A 111 -7.73 12.22 8.26
N LYS A 112 -7.31 12.08 7.01
CA LYS A 112 -7.71 12.99 5.94
C LYS A 112 -9.22 13.01 5.68
N ARG A 113 -9.91 11.88 5.83
CA ARG A 113 -11.37 11.79 5.68
C ARG A 113 -12.14 12.30 6.90
N MET A 114 -11.55 12.18 8.06
CA MET A 114 -12.16 12.51 9.36
C MET A 114 -11.62 13.81 9.95
N ASP A 115 -10.87 14.58 9.20
CA ASP A 115 -10.30 15.86 9.61
C ASP A 115 -11.38 16.84 10.11
N THR A 116 -12.48 16.93 9.39
CA THR A 116 -13.63 17.78 9.78
C THR A 116 -14.32 17.33 11.05
N VAL A 117 -14.15 16.08 11.46
CA VAL A 117 -14.73 15.50 12.69
C VAL A 117 -13.76 15.62 13.86
N GLY A 118 -12.49 15.94 13.59
CA GLY A 118 -11.46 16.14 14.59
C GLY A 118 -10.72 14.86 15.01
N TYR A 119 -10.57 13.88 14.12
CA TYR A 119 -9.72 12.73 14.39
C TYR A 119 -8.29 12.98 13.95
N VAL A 120 -7.36 12.69 14.84
CA VAL A 120 -5.92 12.89 14.66
C VAL A 120 -5.14 11.63 15.04
N ILE A 121 -3.93 11.52 14.51
CA ILE A 121 -2.98 10.54 15.01
C ILE A 121 -2.43 11.07 16.33
N SER A 122 -2.75 10.38 17.42
CA SER A 122 -2.35 10.79 18.77
C SER A 122 -1.02 10.23 19.19
N ASP A 123 -0.70 9.02 18.76
CA ASP A 123 0.55 8.35 19.11
C ASP A 123 0.98 7.35 18.02
N VAL A 124 2.29 7.16 17.90
CA VAL A 124 2.89 6.15 17.03
C VAL A 124 3.98 5.43 17.81
N ARG A 125 3.82 4.13 17.97
CA ARG A 125 4.80 3.28 18.66
C ARG A 125 5.43 2.31 17.68
N ILE A 126 6.73 2.15 17.79
CA ILE A 126 7.52 1.21 16.98
C ILE A 126 8.23 0.27 17.93
N SER A 127 8.15 -1.01 17.64
CA SER A 127 8.84 -2.06 18.39
C SER A 127 9.40 -3.10 17.45
N SER A 128 10.21 -4.01 17.97
CA SER A 128 10.75 -5.14 17.23
C SER A 128 10.63 -6.41 18.04
N ASP A 129 10.05 -7.43 17.43
CA ASP A 129 9.92 -8.77 18.02
C ASP A 129 10.86 -9.73 17.32
N SER A 130 11.45 -10.63 18.11
CA SER A 130 12.22 -11.74 17.58
C SER A 130 11.32 -12.95 17.40
N LEU A 131 11.12 -13.37 16.18
CA LEU A 131 10.33 -14.54 15.81
C LEU A 131 11.26 -15.68 15.40
N THR A 132 11.01 -16.87 15.95
CA THR A 132 11.69 -18.08 15.50
C THR A 132 10.86 -18.71 14.38
N SER A 133 11.46 -18.81 13.18
CA SER A 133 10.84 -19.51 12.06
C SER A 133 10.82 -21.02 12.31
N GLN A 134 9.97 -21.74 11.58
CA GLN A 134 9.90 -23.21 11.62
C GLN A 134 11.26 -23.88 11.30
N ASP A 135 12.13 -23.21 10.58
CA ASP A 135 13.50 -23.64 10.27
C ASP A 135 14.50 -23.39 11.42
N GLY A 136 14.06 -22.96 12.60
CA GLY A 136 14.90 -22.62 13.75
C GLY A 136 15.69 -21.32 13.62
N LYS A 137 15.48 -20.55 12.55
CA LYS A 137 16.14 -19.25 12.34
C LYS A 137 15.37 -18.15 13.06
N GLN A 138 16.09 -17.37 13.85
CA GLN A 138 15.54 -16.14 14.45
C GLN A 138 15.51 -15.02 13.42
N ARG A 139 14.39 -14.33 13.33
CA ARG A 139 14.20 -13.14 12.51
C ARG A 139 13.59 -12.03 13.34
N ASN A 140 14.17 -10.86 13.28
CA ASN A 140 13.57 -9.69 13.89
C ASN A 140 12.50 -9.12 12.94
N VAL A 141 11.33 -8.87 13.49
CA VAL A 141 10.20 -8.31 12.77
C VAL A 141 9.80 -7.01 13.47
N SER A 142 9.79 -5.94 12.70
CA SER A 142 9.33 -4.64 13.19
C SER A 142 7.80 -4.63 13.32
N ASN A 143 7.32 -4.03 14.38
CA ASN A 143 5.90 -3.76 14.63
C ASN A 143 5.68 -2.26 14.69
N MET A 144 4.51 -1.83 14.27
CA MET A 144 4.06 -0.46 14.40
C MET A 144 2.64 -0.43 14.93
N GLU A 145 2.39 0.46 15.86
CA GLU A 145 1.07 0.76 16.40
C GLU A 145 0.79 2.24 16.18
N ILE A 146 -0.35 2.55 15.61
CA ILE A 146 -0.79 3.92 15.32
C ILE A 146 -2.12 4.14 16.03
N ASP A 147 -2.14 5.07 16.98
CA ASP A 147 -3.35 5.43 17.70
C ASP A 147 -4.02 6.63 17.03
N ILE A 148 -5.29 6.47 16.70
CA ILE A 148 -6.14 7.51 16.14
C ILE A 148 -7.21 7.82 17.18
N THR A 149 -7.27 9.08 17.60
CA THR A 149 -8.22 9.54 18.61
C THR A 149 -8.95 10.78 18.11
N LYS A 150 -10.11 11.01 18.68
CA LYS A 150 -10.85 12.28 18.50
C LYS A 150 -10.30 13.32 19.46
N GLU A 151 -9.90 14.44 18.89
CA GLU A 151 -9.48 15.62 19.64
C GLU A 151 -10.66 16.39 20.25
#